data_b5736fd3b4acde11c668ee590dbd8fa8
#
_entry.id   b5736fd3b4acde11c668ee590dbd8fa8
#
_cell.length_a   1.000
_cell.length_b   1.000
_cell.length_c   1.000
_cell.angle_alpha   90.00
_cell.angle_beta   90.00
_cell.angle_gamma   90.00
#
_symmetry.space_group_name_H-M   'P 1'
#
loop_
_entity.id
_entity.type
_entity.pdbx_description
1 polymer ?
#
loop_
_entity_poly.entity_id
_entity_poly.type
_entity_poly.pdbx_seq_one_letter_code
_entity_poly.pdbx_strand_id
1 'polypeptide(L)'
;MRPLYIFDLDGTLALIEHRRHLVEGPSKDWRAFFAACVDDLPNEPVIRTLHGLRAAGAEIWIWSGRSDEVREQTVAWLIKHR
;
A
#
# COMPACT_ATOMS: atom_id res chain seq x y z
N MET A 1 -21.42 -8.79 -15.39
CA MET A 1 -20.16 -9.19 -14.73
C MET A 1 -19.41 -7.94 -14.28
N ARG A 2 -18.98 -7.92 -13.03
CA ARG A 2 -18.16 -6.82 -12.50
C ARG A 2 -16.70 -7.10 -12.80
N PRO A 3 -15.97 -6.19 -13.45
CA PRO A 3 -14.53 -6.37 -13.60
C PRO A 3 -13.83 -6.30 -12.24
N LEU A 4 -12.78 -7.10 -12.07
CA LEU A 4 -11.95 -7.12 -10.87
C LEU A 4 -10.60 -6.49 -11.21
N TYR A 5 -10.18 -5.52 -10.39
CA TYR A 5 -8.85 -4.92 -10.46
C TYR A 5 -8.11 -5.18 -9.16
N ILE A 6 -6.90 -5.65 -9.27
CA ILE A 6 -6.05 -5.95 -8.11
C ILE A 6 -4.92 -4.92 -8.08
N PHE A 7 -4.80 -4.21 -6.97
CA PHE A 7 -3.75 -3.21 -6.75
C PHE A 7 -2.74 -3.74 -5.75
N ASP A 8 -1.46 -3.63 -6.09
CA ASP A 8 -0.41 -3.82 -5.11
C ASP A 8 -0.35 -2.61 -4.19
N LEU A 9 0.09 -2.79 -2.95
CA LEU A 9 0.14 -1.72 -1.97
C LEU A 9 1.47 -0.98 -2.02
N ASP A 10 2.56 -1.65 -1.62
CA ASP A 10 3.88 -1.01 -1.53
C ASP A 10 4.45 -0.71 -2.92
N GLY A 11 4.83 0.54 -3.14
CA GLY A 11 5.35 0.98 -4.42
C GLY A 11 4.28 1.28 -5.47
N THR A 12 3.01 1.03 -5.16
CA THR A 12 1.88 1.30 -6.06
C THR A 12 0.92 2.31 -5.43
N LEU A 13 0.17 1.91 -4.41
CA LEU A 13 -0.73 2.82 -3.69
C LEU A 13 0.03 3.66 -2.66
N ALA A 14 1.00 3.07 -2.00
CA ALA A 14 1.82 3.71 -0.98
C ALA A 14 3.23 3.96 -1.50
N LEU A 15 3.72 5.18 -1.29
CA LEU A 15 5.09 5.55 -1.67
C LEU A 15 6.04 5.11 -0.57
N ILE A 16 6.98 4.24 -0.91
CA ILE A 16 7.88 3.60 0.05
C ILE A 16 9.31 4.16 0.06
N GLU A 17 9.57 5.20 -0.70
CA GLU A 17 10.93 5.72 -0.91
C GLU A 17 11.62 6.09 0.41
N HIS A 18 10.88 6.66 1.37
CA HIS A 18 11.43 7.10 2.64
C HIS A 18 11.96 5.96 3.52
N ARG A 19 11.56 4.71 3.25
CA ARG A 19 11.94 3.55 4.05
C ARG A 19 12.68 2.46 3.27
N ARG A 20 12.87 2.65 1.97
CA ARG A 20 13.55 1.66 1.13
C ARG A 20 14.97 1.36 1.61
N HIS A 21 15.69 2.37 2.11
CA HIS A 21 17.06 2.22 2.59
C HIS A 21 17.21 1.16 3.69
N LEU A 22 16.14 0.89 4.43
CA LEU A 22 16.17 -0.09 5.54
C LEU A 22 16.33 -1.53 5.05
N VAL A 23 16.03 -1.82 3.81
CA VAL A 23 16.15 -3.16 3.22
C VAL A 23 17.10 -3.21 2.02
N GLU A 24 17.86 -2.14 1.78
CA GLU A 24 18.92 -2.12 0.78
C GLU A 24 20.25 -2.49 1.43
N GLY A 25 21.15 -3.10 0.63
CA GLY A 25 22.46 -3.49 1.11
C GLY A 25 22.47 -4.82 1.86
N PRO A 26 23.59 -5.17 2.49
CA PRO A 26 23.79 -6.49 3.10
C PRO A 26 23.05 -6.67 4.44
N SER A 27 22.77 -5.58 5.14
CA SER A 27 22.08 -5.62 6.44
C SER A 27 20.68 -5.08 6.28
N LYS A 28 19.73 -5.98 6.11
CA LYS A 28 18.32 -5.62 5.89
C LYS A 28 17.55 -5.66 7.21
N ASP A 29 16.82 -4.60 7.51
CA ASP A 29 15.98 -4.51 8.68
C ASP A 29 14.49 -4.48 8.24
N TRP A 30 13.96 -5.66 7.99
CA TRP A 30 12.58 -5.81 7.53
C TRP A 30 11.57 -5.33 8.57
N ARG A 31 11.85 -5.50 9.85
CA ARG A 31 10.94 -5.06 10.90
C ARG A 31 10.82 -3.55 10.94
N ALA A 32 11.94 -2.83 10.87
CA ALA A 32 11.94 -1.37 10.79
C ALA A 32 11.30 -0.89 9.49
N PHE A 33 11.55 -1.59 8.39
CA PHE A 33 10.95 -1.27 7.10
C PHE A 33 9.42 -1.33 7.17
N PHE A 34 8.86 -2.40 7.71
CA PHE A 34 7.41 -2.51 7.85
C PHE A 34 6.84 -1.53 8.88
N ALA A 35 7.53 -1.34 10.01
CA ALA A 35 7.07 -0.41 11.04
C ALA A 35 6.95 1.03 10.52
N ALA A 36 7.80 1.42 9.59
CA ALA A 36 7.79 2.78 9.02
C ALA A 36 6.63 3.02 8.03
N CYS A 37 5.83 2.01 7.73
CA CYS A 37 4.74 2.13 6.74
C CYS A 37 3.67 3.16 7.13
N VAL A 38 3.54 3.46 8.41
CA VAL A 38 2.55 4.43 8.90
C VAL A 38 2.78 5.84 8.32
N ASP A 39 4.01 6.14 7.92
CA ASP A 39 4.40 7.44 7.39
C ASP A 39 4.42 7.47 5.86
N ASP A 40 3.99 6.42 5.18
CA ASP A 40 3.95 6.39 3.72
C ASP A 40 3.00 7.47 3.19
N LEU A 41 3.47 8.22 2.19
CA LEU A 41 2.59 9.12 1.46
C LEU A 41 1.78 8.33 0.44
N PRO A 42 0.54 8.74 0.18
CA PRO A 42 -0.27 8.09 -0.85
C PRO A 42 0.19 8.47 -2.25
N ASN A 43 0.14 7.51 -3.17
CA ASN A 43 0.34 7.77 -4.58
C ASN A 43 -0.98 8.28 -5.17
N GLU A 44 -1.19 9.58 -5.14
CA GLU A 44 -2.47 10.21 -5.46
C GLU A 44 -3.03 9.82 -6.84
N PRO A 45 -2.25 9.85 -7.93
CA PRO A 45 -2.81 9.45 -9.23
C PRO A 45 -3.33 8.03 -9.26
N VAL A 46 -2.64 7.09 -8.60
CA VAL A 46 -3.05 5.69 -8.56
C VAL A 46 -4.29 5.53 -7.68
N ILE A 47 -4.34 6.21 -6.54
CA ILE A 47 -5.51 6.17 -5.65
C ILE A 47 -6.74 6.75 -6.35
N ARG A 48 -6.58 7.83 -7.11
CA ARG A 48 -7.69 8.39 -7.91
C ARG A 48 -8.18 7.40 -8.96
N THR A 49 -7.27 6.67 -9.58
CA THR A 49 -7.62 5.63 -10.55
C THR A 49 -8.45 4.54 -9.87
N LEU A 50 -8.03 4.10 -8.69
CA LEU A 50 -8.76 3.11 -7.90
C LEU A 50 -10.18 3.61 -7.58
N HIS A 51 -10.31 4.85 -7.11
CA HIS A 51 -11.61 5.44 -6.81
C HIS A 51 -12.50 5.52 -8.04
N GLY A 52 -11.94 5.90 -9.18
CA GLY A 52 -12.68 5.98 -10.44
C GLY A 52 -13.20 4.63 -10.89
N LEU A 53 -12.37 3.59 -10.78
CA LEU A 53 -12.78 2.22 -11.13
C LEU A 53 -13.88 1.72 -10.21
N ARG A 54 -13.76 1.99 -8.90
CA ARG A 54 -14.79 1.61 -7.94
C ARG A 54 -16.10 2.33 -8.22
N ALA A 55 -16.07 3.62 -8.50
CA ALA A 55 -17.24 4.40 -8.84
C ALA A 55 -17.90 3.90 -10.12
N ALA A 56 -17.13 3.35 -11.04
CA ALA A 56 -17.64 2.75 -12.28
C ALA A 56 -18.17 1.31 -12.09
N GLY A 57 -18.19 0.81 -10.86
CA GLY A 57 -18.78 -0.51 -10.55
C GLY A 57 -17.78 -1.65 -10.51
N ALA A 58 -16.48 -1.38 -10.59
CA ALA A 58 -15.47 -2.44 -10.50
C ALA A 58 -15.31 -2.92 -9.06
N GLU A 59 -14.94 -4.19 -8.92
CA GLU A 59 -14.49 -4.75 -7.66
C GLU A 59 -12.99 -4.47 -7.50
N ILE A 60 -12.59 -4.06 -6.30
CA ILE A 60 -11.20 -3.69 -6.03
C ILE A 60 -10.64 -4.57 -4.91
N TRP A 61 -9.53 -5.22 -5.20
CA TRP A 61 -8.76 -5.95 -4.20
C TRP A 61 -7.40 -5.27 -4.05
N ILE A 62 -6.89 -5.28 -2.83
CA ILE A 62 -5.56 -4.75 -2.54
C ILE A 62 -4.72 -5.88 -1.97
N TRP A 63 -3.60 -6.16 -2.60
CA TRP A 63 -2.66 -7.19 -2.17
C TRP A 63 -1.47 -6.55 -1.49
N SER A 64 -1.04 -7.15 -0.39
CA SER A 64 0.11 -6.68 0.37
C SER A 64 0.95 -7.85 0.86
N GLY A 65 2.26 -7.73 0.70
CA GLY A 65 3.23 -8.68 1.27
C GLY A 65 3.74 -8.24 2.63
N ARG A 66 3.09 -7.27 3.28
CA ARG A 66 3.52 -6.79 4.60
C ARG A 66 3.34 -7.85 5.67
N SER A 67 4.22 -7.79 6.70
CA SER A 67 4.09 -8.63 7.89
C SER A 67 2.76 -8.37 8.61
N ASP A 68 2.18 -9.42 9.19
CA ASP A 68 0.98 -9.31 10.02
C ASP A 68 1.18 -8.42 11.24
N GLU A 69 2.42 -8.21 11.66
CA GLU A 69 2.74 -7.29 12.77
C GLU A 69 2.26 -5.86 12.51
N VAL A 70 2.11 -5.48 11.25
CA VAL A 70 1.65 -4.13 10.86
C VAL A 70 0.26 -4.15 10.20
N ARG A 71 -0.52 -5.19 10.45
CA ARG A 71 -1.85 -5.33 9.85
C ARG A 71 -2.79 -4.18 10.24
N GLU A 72 -2.84 -3.84 11.51
CA GLU A 72 -3.71 -2.76 11.99
C GLU A 72 -3.31 -1.43 11.40
N GLN A 73 -2.01 -1.14 11.36
CA GLN A 73 -1.48 0.08 10.76
C GLN A 73 -1.78 0.14 9.26
N THR A 74 -1.68 -0.98 8.57
CA THR A 74 -1.98 -1.07 7.14
C THR A 74 -3.45 -0.80 6.87
N VAL A 75 -4.35 -1.40 7.65
CA VAL A 75 -5.79 -1.18 7.51
C VAL A 75 -6.14 0.28 7.80
N ALA A 76 -5.57 0.85 8.86
CA ALA A 76 -5.80 2.26 9.20
C ALA A 76 -5.34 3.20 8.08
N TRP A 77 -4.18 2.93 7.50
CA TRP A 77 -3.66 3.71 6.37
C TRP A 77 -4.61 3.64 5.17
N LEU A 78 -5.10 2.43 4.85
CA LEU A 78 -6.02 2.24 3.74
C LEU A 78 -7.35 2.96 3.96
N ILE A 79 -7.87 2.93 5.18
CA ILE A 79 -9.11 3.64 5.53
C ILE A 79 -8.92 5.14 5.35
N LYS A 80 -7.76 5.65 5.74
CA LYS A 80 -7.46 7.09 5.65
C LYS A 80 -7.34 7.57 4.20
N HIS A 81 -6.76 6.76 3.33
CA HIS A 81 -6.34 7.22 1.99
C HIS A 81 -7.18 6.69 0.83
N ARG A 82 -7.99 5.70 1.04
CA ARG A 82 -8.79 5.15 -0.06
C ARG A 82 -10.17 5.77 -0.22
#